data_460fd320bbf613593e66571f3cb2e956
#
_entry.id   460fd320bbf613593e66571f3cb2e956
#
_cell.length_a   1.000
_cell.length_b   1.000
_cell.length_c   1.000
_cell.angle_alpha   90.00
_cell.angle_beta   90.00
_cell.angle_gamma   90.00
#
_symmetry.space_group_name_H-M   'P 1'
#
loop_
_entity.id
_entity.type
_entity.pdbx_description
1 polymer ?
#
loop_
_entity_poly.entity_id
_entity_poly.type
_entity_poly.pdbx_seq_one_letter_code
_entity_poly.pdbx_strand_id
1 'polypeptide(L)'
;MAKITKKQKLKKVVKEVTTKELGRKYSTTYKDIKTYFRLINDVVFNGALNPFNEILIKDLTRQKCIGQVTHMEWKRRGTSQFHLEMDRHYKNKREFLDTLAHEMIHLYQMAEARDTGNHNSLFYSFRPKLNAVGLDI
;
A
#
# COMPACT_ATOMS: atom_id res chain seq x y z
N MET A 1 -23.38 4.62 -21.80
CA MET A 1 -23.04 3.82 -20.62
C MET A 1 -22.10 4.58 -19.70
N ALA A 2 -22.41 4.63 -18.42
CA ALA A 2 -21.57 5.29 -17.45
C ALA A 2 -20.27 4.47 -17.25
N LYS A 3 -19.14 5.16 -17.30
CA LYS A 3 -17.85 4.51 -16.98
C LYS A 3 -17.76 4.20 -15.49
N ILE A 4 -17.24 3.03 -15.17
CA ILE A 4 -16.94 2.67 -13.77
C ILE A 4 -15.85 3.59 -13.27
N THR A 5 -16.07 4.23 -12.12
CA THR A 5 -15.06 5.08 -11.50
C THR A 5 -13.92 4.24 -10.92
N LYS A 6 -12.77 4.85 -10.69
CA LYS A 6 -11.63 4.16 -10.04
C LYS A 6 -12.01 3.66 -8.65
N LYS A 7 -12.80 4.43 -7.91
CA LYS A 7 -13.30 4.01 -6.58
C LYS A 7 -14.17 2.76 -6.69
N GLN A 8 -15.08 2.71 -7.65
CA GLN A 8 -15.93 1.54 -7.89
C GLN A 8 -15.11 0.33 -8.29
N LYS A 9 -14.10 0.54 -9.14
CA LYS A 9 -13.18 -0.53 -9.55
C LYS A 9 -12.43 -1.12 -8.36
N LEU A 10 -11.89 -0.27 -7.48
CA LEU A 10 -11.20 -0.73 -6.28
C LEU A 10 -12.15 -1.47 -5.33
N LYS A 11 -13.35 -0.93 -5.10
CA LYS A 11 -14.37 -1.60 -4.27
C LYS A 11 -14.70 -2.99 -4.80
N LYS A 12 -14.84 -3.12 -6.12
CA LYS A 12 -15.14 -4.40 -6.76
C LYS A 12 -14.03 -5.42 -6.55
N VAL A 13 -12.78 -5.00 -6.74
CA VAL A 13 -11.62 -5.87 -6.52
C VAL A 13 -11.56 -6.33 -5.07
N VAL A 14 -11.72 -5.42 -4.12
CA VAL A 14 -11.68 -5.75 -2.69
C VAL A 14 -12.81 -6.71 -2.33
N LYS A 15 -14.02 -6.50 -2.85
CA LYS A 15 -15.15 -7.39 -2.62
C LYS A 15 -14.86 -8.80 -3.13
N GLU A 16 -14.31 -8.93 -4.33
CA GLU A 16 -13.96 -10.22 -4.92
C GLU A 16 -12.94 -10.97 -4.07
N VAL A 17 -11.86 -10.30 -3.66
CA VAL A 17 -10.82 -10.95 -2.86
C VAL A 17 -11.32 -11.30 -1.46
N THR A 18 -12.28 -10.56 -0.93
CA THR A 18 -12.85 -10.82 0.40
C THR A 18 -13.87 -11.96 0.36
N THR A 19 -14.57 -12.16 -0.76
CA THR A 19 -15.62 -13.18 -0.85
C THR A 19 -15.17 -14.48 -1.52
N LYS A 20 -14.31 -14.40 -2.54
CA LYS A 20 -13.94 -15.54 -3.37
C LYS A 20 -12.55 -16.09 -3.11
N GLU A 21 -11.65 -15.27 -2.56
CA GLU A 21 -10.23 -15.61 -2.49
C GLU A 21 -9.65 -15.63 -1.07
N LEU A 22 -10.49 -15.50 -0.02
CA LEU A 22 -10.00 -15.47 1.37
C LEU A 22 -9.24 -16.74 1.76
N GLY A 23 -9.63 -17.90 1.23
CA GLY A 23 -8.98 -19.16 1.50
C GLY A 23 -7.77 -19.45 0.62
N ARG A 24 -7.41 -18.57 -0.29
CA ARG A 24 -6.29 -18.75 -1.22
C ARG A 24 -5.06 -18.00 -0.78
N LYS A 25 -3.97 -18.74 -0.62
CA LYS A 25 -2.66 -18.13 -0.42
C LYS A 25 -2.30 -17.27 -1.62
N TYR A 26 -1.80 -16.06 -1.37
CA TYR A 26 -1.42 -15.12 -2.41
C TYR A 26 0.10 -15.08 -2.56
N SER A 27 0.58 -15.13 -3.79
CA SER A 27 1.99 -14.94 -4.13
C SER A 27 2.19 -13.54 -4.70
N THR A 28 3.07 -12.77 -4.09
CA THR A 28 3.30 -11.37 -4.44
C THR A 28 4.01 -11.23 -5.77
N THR A 29 3.56 -10.29 -6.61
CA THR A 29 4.20 -9.96 -7.88
C THR A 29 4.45 -8.46 -7.98
N TYR A 30 5.50 -8.07 -8.70
CA TYR A 30 5.78 -6.66 -8.97
C TYR A 30 4.66 -6.00 -9.76
N LYS A 31 4.08 -6.73 -10.70
CA LYS A 31 2.98 -6.23 -11.51
C LYS A 31 1.79 -5.83 -10.64
N ASP A 32 1.41 -6.68 -9.69
CA ASP A 32 0.30 -6.41 -8.79
C ASP A 32 0.60 -5.25 -7.85
N ILE A 33 1.81 -5.17 -7.31
CA ILE A 33 2.19 -4.04 -6.47
C ILE A 33 2.01 -2.73 -7.25
N LYS A 34 2.51 -2.65 -8.46
CA LYS A 34 2.41 -1.43 -9.28
C LYS A 34 0.98 -1.11 -9.67
N THR A 35 0.21 -2.12 -10.06
CA THR A 35 -1.19 -1.94 -10.47
C THR A 35 -2.04 -1.42 -9.32
N TYR A 36 -1.94 -2.06 -8.16
CA TYR A 36 -2.74 -1.66 -7.00
C TYR A 36 -2.22 -0.41 -6.31
N PHE A 37 -0.92 -0.16 -6.34
CA PHE A 37 -0.37 1.11 -5.89
C PHE A 37 -1.05 2.27 -6.64
N ARG A 38 -1.08 2.19 -7.97
CA ARG A 38 -1.69 3.24 -8.79
C ARG A 38 -3.17 3.43 -8.47
N LEU A 39 -3.91 2.33 -8.36
CA LEU A 39 -5.34 2.40 -8.09
C LEU A 39 -5.64 2.97 -6.69
N ILE A 40 -4.94 2.48 -5.67
CA ILE A 40 -5.11 2.97 -4.29
C ILE A 40 -4.68 4.44 -4.19
N ASN A 41 -3.58 4.80 -4.85
CA ASN A 41 -3.10 6.18 -4.86
C ASN A 41 -4.16 7.12 -5.43
N ASP A 42 -4.75 6.76 -6.56
CA ASP A 42 -5.77 7.59 -7.20
C ASP A 42 -7.04 7.71 -6.35
N VAL A 43 -7.44 6.65 -5.66
CA VAL A 43 -8.70 6.61 -4.89
C VAL A 43 -8.55 7.18 -3.49
N VAL A 44 -7.49 6.80 -2.78
CA VAL A 44 -7.32 7.14 -1.35
C VAL A 44 -6.49 8.40 -1.15
N PHE A 45 -5.48 8.61 -1.99
CA PHE A 45 -4.53 9.72 -1.85
C PHE A 45 -4.69 10.81 -2.92
N ASN A 46 -5.74 10.75 -3.73
CA ASN A 46 -6.00 11.70 -4.82
C ASN A 46 -4.83 11.85 -5.79
N GLY A 47 -4.05 10.78 -5.97
CA GLY A 47 -2.90 10.79 -6.86
C GLY A 47 -1.67 11.50 -6.28
N ALA A 48 -1.66 11.83 -5.00
CA ALA A 48 -0.61 12.64 -4.41
C ALA A 48 0.75 11.93 -4.26
N LEU A 49 0.74 10.59 -4.22
CA LEU A 49 1.97 9.84 -3.98
C LEU A 49 2.79 9.65 -5.26
N ASN A 50 4.10 9.85 -5.15
CA ASN A 50 5.02 9.41 -6.17
C ASN A 50 5.33 7.92 -5.99
N PRO A 51 5.65 7.19 -7.06
CA PRO A 51 6.03 5.78 -6.95
C PRO A 51 7.24 5.59 -6.01
N PHE A 52 7.33 4.41 -5.40
CA PHE A 52 8.53 4.06 -4.65
C PHE A 52 9.76 4.07 -5.57
N ASN A 53 10.89 4.49 -5.03
CA ASN A 53 12.15 4.48 -5.77
C ASN A 53 12.63 3.07 -6.05
N GLU A 54 12.35 2.13 -5.13
CA GLU A 54 12.68 0.73 -5.29
C GLU A 54 11.62 -0.13 -4.60
N ILE A 55 11.29 -1.26 -5.21
CA ILE A 55 10.35 -2.24 -4.68
C ILE A 55 11.07 -3.58 -4.64
N LEU A 56 11.10 -4.21 -3.46
CA LEU A 56 11.69 -5.53 -3.25
C LEU A 56 10.64 -6.49 -2.73
N ILE A 57 10.60 -7.68 -3.31
CA ILE A 57 9.79 -8.80 -2.83
C ILE A 57 10.76 -9.80 -2.22
N LYS A 58 10.67 -10.00 -0.91
CA LYS A 58 11.57 -10.90 -0.21
C LYS A 58 10.91 -11.48 1.04
N ASP A 59 11.50 -12.55 1.57
CA ASP A 59 11.03 -13.14 2.82
C ASP A 59 11.33 -12.19 3.99
N LEU A 60 10.30 -11.69 4.64
CA LEU A 60 10.40 -10.76 5.76
C LEU A 60 10.22 -11.44 7.12
N THR A 61 10.18 -12.77 7.16
CA THR A 61 9.94 -13.53 8.38
C THR A 61 10.91 -13.18 9.50
N ARG A 62 12.19 -13.02 9.18
CA ARG A 62 13.22 -12.66 10.18
C ARG A 62 13.02 -11.26 10.75
N GLN A 63 12.41 -10.37 10.02
CA GLN A 63 12.16 -8.99 10.44
C GLN A 63 10.84 -8.85 11.17
N LYS A 64 10.09 -9.94 11.31
CA LYS A 64 8.79 -10.00 12.00
C LYS A 64 7.79 -8.98 11.48
N CYS A 65 7.81 -8.75 10.17
CA CYS A 65 6.85 -7.89 9.49
C CYS A 65 6.44 -8.50 8.17
N ILE A 66 5.37 -7.99 7.57
CA ILE A 66 4.88 -8.46 6.28
C ILE A 66 4.99 -7.40 5.18
N GLY A 67 5.47 -6.23 5.55
CA GLY A 67 5.79 -5.12 4.65
C GLY A 67 6.48 -4.03 5.41
N GLN A 68 7.28 -3.23 4.72
CA GLN A 68 7.92 -2.06 5.34
C GLN A 68 8.37 -1.05 4.29
N VAL A 69 8.42 0.22 4.71
CA VAL A 69 8.99 1.31 3.92
C VAL A 69 10.28 1.76 4.60
N THR A 70 11.34 1.86 3.82
CA THR A 70 12.63 2.38 4.29
C THR A 70 12.86 3.74 3.63
N HIS A 71 13.16 4.76 4.45
CA HIS A 71 13.52 6.08 3.99
C HIS A 71 15.04 6.20 3.97
N MET A 72 15.59 6.53 2.81
CA MET A 72 17.03 6.76 2.65
C MET A 72 17.26 8.20 2.25
N GLU A 73 18.04 8.91 3.05
CA GLU A 73 18.34 10.31 2.80
C GLU A 73 19.82 10.48 2.42
N TRP A 74 20.06 11.18 1.32
CA TRP A 74 21.40 11.52 0.84
C TRP A 74 21.67 12.99 1.14
N LYS A 75 22.14 13.27 2.35
CA LYS A 75 22.31 14.65 2.83
C LYS A 75 23.13 15.53 1.89
N ARG A 76 24.19 15.01 1.28
CA ARG A 76 25.03 15.77 0.35
C ARG A 76 24.30 16.17 -0.93
N ARG A 77 23.31 15.39 -1.36
CA ARG A 77 22.55 15.65 -2.59
C ARG A 77 21.20 16.28 -2.33
N GLY A 78 20.79 16.39 -1.07
CA GLY A 78 19.46 16.86 -0.71
C GLY A 78 18.34 16.01 -1.25
N THR A 79 18.60 14.71 -1.52
CA THR A 79 17.63 13.79 -2.10
C THR A 79 17.19 12.73 -1.08
N SER A 80 15.93 12.37 -1.14
CA SER A 80 15.35 11.29 -0.35
C SER A 80 14.85 10.20 -1.27
N GLN A 81 15.02 8.94 -0.85
CA GLN A 81 14.47 7.79 -1.54
C GLN A 81 13.61 6.97 -0.59
N PHE A 82 12.55 6.39 -1.12
CA PHE A 82 11.64 5.54 -0.35
C PHE A 82 11.59 4.17 -1.01
N HIS A 83 11.96 3.15 -0.26
CA HIS A 83 12.01 1.78 -0.72
C HIS A 83 10.90 0.97 -0.06
N LEU A 84 10.16 0.21 -0.84
CA LEU A 84 9.13 -0.70 -0.36
C LEU A 84 9.67 -2.11 -0.34
N GLU A 85 9.46 -2.81 0.77
CA GLU A 85 9.69 -4.24 0.87
C GLU A 85 8.37 -4.93 1.20
N MET A 86 8.00 -5.91 0.38
CA MET A 86 6.78 -6.71 0.56
C MET A 86 7.17 -8.17 0.71
N ASP A 87 6.41 -8.91 1.53
CA ASP A 87 6.64 -10.33 1.70
C ASP A 87 6.34 -11.09 0.40
N ARG A 88 6.92 -12.27 0.24
CA ARG A 88 6.71 -13.12 -0.93
C ARG A 88 5.30 -13.69 -0.98
N HIS A 89 4.70 -13.96 0.18
CA HIS A 89 3.39 -14.59 0.29
C HIS A 89 2.54 -13.91 1.35
N TYR A 90 1.24 -13.92 1.13
CA TYR A 90 0.26 -13.47 2.10
C TYR A 90 -0.80 -14.57 2.27
N LYS A 91 -1.52 -14.56 3.39
CA LYS A 91 -2.59 -15.52 3.65
C LYS A 91 -3.61 -15.55 2.51
N ASN A 92 -3.88 -14.36 1.97
CA ASN A 92 -4.80 -14.15 0.87
C ASN A 92 -4.50 -12.78 0.24
N LYS A 93 -5.14 -12.50 -0.88
CA LYS A 93 -4.93 -11.25 -1.61
C LYS A 93 -5.44 -10.03 -0.82
N ARG A 94 -6.44 -10.21 0.05
CA ARG A 94 -6.94 -9.14 0.93
C ARG A 94 -5.84 -8.67 1.88
N GLU A 95 -5.11 -9.58 2.51
CA GLU A 95 -3.99 -9.23 3.39
C GLU A 95 -2.90 -8.47 2.62
N PHE A 96 -2.62 -8.89 1.38
CA PHE A 96 -1.68 -8.18 0.51
C PHE A 96 -2.15 -6.73 0.27
N LEU A 97 -3.42 -6.52 -0.08
CA LEU A 97 -3.94 -5.18 -0.36
C LEU A 97 -3.94 -4.30 0.89
N ASP A 98 -4.35 -4.84 2.04
CA ASP A 98 -4.34 -4.11 3.31
C ASP A 98 -2.90 -3.70 3.67
N THR A 99 -1.94 -4.60 3.47
CA THR A 99 -0.52 -4.33 3.75
C THR A 99 0.03 -3.24 2.82
N LEU A 100 -0.28 -3.33 1.53
CA LEU A 100 0.18 -2.33 0.56
C LEU A 100 -0.38 -0.95 0.93
N ALA A 101 -1.67 -0.86 1.26
CA ALA A 101 -2.29 0.39 1.68
C ALA A 101 -1.63 0.94 2.95
N HIS A 102 -1.33 0.08 3.92
CA HIS A 102 -0.64 0.44 5.15
C HIS A 102 0.73 1.08 4.86
N GLU A 103 1.52 0.46 4.01
CA GLU A 103 2.84 0.98 3.63
C GLU A 103 2.74 2.27 2.80
N MET A 104 1.69 2.41 2.00
CA MET A 104 1.45 3.65 1.25
C MET A 104 1.14 4.82 2.18
N ILE A 105 0.48 4.59 3.32
CA ILE A 105 0.26 5.62 4.32
C ILE A 105 1.59 6.07 4.93
N HIS A 106 2.50 5.14 5.22
CA HIS A 106 3.84 5.48 5.69
C HIS A 106 4.61 6.31 4.67
N LEU A 107 4.48 5.95 3.39
CA LEU A 107 5.07 6.76 2.32
C LEU A 107 4.52 8.19 2.34
N TYR A 108 3.20 8.35 2.48
CA TYR A 108 2.58 9.67 2.58
C TYR A 108 3.11 10.46 3.78
N GLN A 109 3.20 9.82 4.95
CA GLN A 109 3.69 10.47 6.16
C GLN A 109 5.10 11.04 5.95
N MET A 110 6.00 10.23 5.41
CA MET A 110 7.42 10.60 5.29
C MET A 110 7.69 11.51 4.09
N ALA A 111 7.07 11.25 2.95
CA ALA A 111 7.36 11.94 1.71
C ALA A 111 6.56 13.24 1.55
N GLU A 112 5.27 13.24 1.89
CA GLU A 112 4.38 14.37 1.63
C GLU A 112 4.13 15.22 2.87
N ALA A 113 3.91 14.59 4.03
CA ALA A 113 3.57 15.31 5.27
C ALA A 113 4.78 15.64 6.13
N ARG A 114 5.97 15.13 5.78
CA ARG A 114 7.20 15.26 6.57
C ARG A 114 7.00 14.85 8.03
N ASP A 115 6.21 13.82 8.22
CA ASP A 115 5.88 13.26 9.52
C ASP A 115 6.80 12.08 9.85
N THR A 116 6.75 11.63 11.09
CA THR A 116 7.39 10.36 11.48
C THR A 116 6.63 9.21 10.84
N GLY A 117 7.21 8.05 10.67
CA GLY A 117 6.52 6.87 10.16
C GLY A 117 5.73 6.12 11.24
N ASN A 118 5.28 6.77 12.30
CA ASN A 118 4.57 6.13 13.41
C ASN A 118 3.07 5.96 13.13
N HIS A 119 2.43 5.04 13.84
CA HIS A 119 0.99 4.83 13.78
C HIS A 119 0.28 5.87 14.65
N ASN A 120 0.31 7.13 14.21
CA ASN A 120 -0.24 8.28 14.92
C ASN A 120 -1.59 8.72 14.35
N SER A 121 -2.09 9.88 14.75
CA SER A 121 -3.37 10.41 14.29
C SER A 121 -3.44 10.58 12.78
N LEU A 122 -2.36 11.03 12.15
CA LEU A 122 -2.29 11.18 10.70
C LEU A 122 -2.42 9.82 10.02
N PHE A 123 -1.71 8.80 10.52
CA PHE A 123 -1.80 7.45 9.99
C PHE A 123 -3.25 6.95 10.02
N TYR A 124 -3.92 7.03 11.15
CA TYR A 124 -5.29 6.54 11.29
C TYR A 124 -6.33 7.45 10.62
N SER A 125 -5.95 8.66 10.21
CA SER A 125 -6.87 9.55 9.48
C SER A 125 -7.26 9.00 8.11
N PHE A 126 -6.50 8.04 7.57
CA PHE A 126 -6.82 7.38 6.30
C PHE A 126 -7.79 6.22 6.44
N ARG A 127 -8.05 5.76 7.67
CA ARG A 127 -8.92 4.61 7.91
C ARG A 127 -10.33 4.76 7.31
N PRO A 128 -11.02 5.90 7.46
CA PRO A 128 -12.34 6.06 6.85
C PRO A 128 -12.33 5.93 5.33
N LYS A 129 -11.31 6.47 4.66
CA LYS A 129 -11.18 6.37 3.20
C LYS A 129 -10.92 4.94 2.75
N LEU A 130 -10.11 4.20 3.51
CA LEU A 130 -9.84 2.79 3.22
C LEU A 130 -11.08 1.93 3.49
N ASN A 131 -11.76 2.16 4.61
CA ASN A 131 -12.98 1.42 4.94
C ASN A 131 -14.07 1.66 3.90
N ALA A 132 -14.12 2.86 3.31
CA ALA A 132 -15.09 3.18 2.25
C ALA A 132 -14.92 2.30 1.01
N VAL A 133 -13.75 1.71 0.79
CA VAL A 133 -13.50 0.77 -0.32
C VAL A 133 -13.34 -0.67 0.15
N GLY A 134 -13.53 -0.92 1.45
CA GLY A 134 -13.49 -2.26 2.02
C GLY A 134 -12.13 -2.69 2.56
N LEU A 135 -11.13 -1.82 2.53
CA LEU A 135 -9.82 -2.09 3.12
C LEU A 135 -9.75 -1.60 4.56
N ASP A 136 -8.78 -2.08 5.31
CA ASP A 136 -8.51 -1.62 6.68
C ASP A 136 -7.00 -1.66 6.98
N ILE A 137 -6.63 -0.95 8.03
CA ILE A 137 -5.24 -0.84 8.46
C ILE A 137 -5.08 -1.22 9.92
#